data_4c50238862bbaef9cc8fd3f7f8334385
#
_entry.id   4c50238862bbaef9cc8fd3f7f8334385
#
_cell.length_a   1.000
_cell.length_b   1.000
_cell.length_c   1.000
_cell.angle_alpha   90.00
_cell.angle_beta   90.00
_cell.angle_gamma   90.00
#
_symmetry.space_group_name_H-M   'P 1'
#
loop_
_entity.id
_entity.type
_entity.pdbx_description
1 polymer ?
#
loop_
_entity_poly.entity_id
_entity_poly.type
_entity_poly.pdbx_seq_one_letter_code
_entity_poly.pdbx_strand_id
1 'polypeptide(L)'
;MFLTTWADVLTQSFQNLSYGLVAFIPNLIVAIIIFVIGWLVGAGIGRFVAQAVTSLRVDQALRAAGVERVVERAGFTLNAGAFLGFLVKWFFIIVFLVASLDVLGLTQVTAFLSGVVLGYLPQVIVAVLILLVAAVIAEATQRVVTGAARAANIKSANLLGAITRWSIWIFAILAALDRLGISPLVQTLFTGVVVALSLAFGLAFGLGGQAAAARYIERVQNEIK
;
A
#
# COMPACT_ATOMS: atom_id res chain seq x y z
N MET A 1 -63.43 6.44 20.51
CA MET A 1 -62.44 5.35 20.56
C MET A 1 -61.26 5.56 19.62
N PHE A 2 -61.42 5.87 18.33
CA PHE A 2 -60.30 6.11 17.41
C PHE A 2 -59.46 7.34 17.76
N LEU A 3 -60.07 8.48 18.15
CA LEU A 3 -59.35 9.73 18.44
C LEU A 3 -58.51 9.65 19.72
N THR A 4 -58.96 8.90 20.75
CA THR A 4 -58.17 8.64 21.95
C THR A 4 -56.95 7.81 21.64
N THR A 5 -57.06 6.79 20.79
CA THR A 5 -55.95 5.96 20.35
C THR A 5 -54.85 6.75 19.62
N TRP A 6 -55.24 7.72 18.78
CA TRP A 6 -54.25 8.59 18.09
C TRP A 6 -53.56 9.57 19.03
N ALA A 7 -54.28 10.14 20.00
CA ALA A 7 -53.72 11.01 21.02
C ALA A 7 -52.73 10.25 21.92
N ASP A 8 -53.07 9.03 22.30
CA ASP A 8 -52.19 8.18 23.10
C ASP A 8 -50.91 7.78 22.36
N VAL A 9 -51.04 7.44 21.06
CA VAL A 9 -49.87 7.10 20.22
C VAL A 9 -48.94 8.31 20.04
N LEU A 10 -49.50 9.49 19.81
CA LEU A 10 -48.71 10.73 19.70
C LEU A 10 -48.02 11.06 21.02
N THR A 11 -48.72 10.98 22.16
CA THR A 11 -48.17 11.27 23.47
C THR A 11 -47.03 10.29 23.80
N GLN A 12 -47.24 9.00 23.52
CA GLN A 12 -46.22 7.97 23.73
C GLN A 12 -45.02 8.16 22.81
N SER A 13 -45.23 8.57 21.56
CA SER A 13 -44.14 8.90 20.62
C SER A 13 -43.33 10.12 21.10
N PHE A 14 -43.98 11.16 21.58
CA PHE A 14 -43.32 12.34 22.18
C PHE A 14 -42.55 12.00 23.44
N GLN A 15 -43.08 11.17 24.31
CA GLN A 15 -42.40 10.67 25.50
C GLN A 15 -41.14 9.85 25.14
N ASN A 16 -41.26 8.92 24.18
CA ASN A 16 -40.14 8.14 23.72
C ASN A 16 -39.03 8.99 23.10
N LEU A 17 -39.39 10.03 22.32
CA LEU A 17 -38.45 11.00 21.77
C LEU A 17 -37.74 11.81 22.86
N SER A 18 -38.48 12.27 23.89
CA SER A 18 -37.89 13.03 25.00
C SER A 18 -36.97 12.19 25.86
N TYR A 19 -37.35 10.92 26.17
CA TYR A 19 -36.47 9.99 26.86
C TYR A 19 -35.21 9.64 26.03
N GLY A 20 -35.38 9.45 24.72
CA GLY A 20 -34.24 9.25 23.79
C GLY A 20 -33.26 10.41 23.78
N LEU A 21 -33.78 11.66 23.75
CA LEU A 21 -32.96 12.87 23.81
C LEU A 21 -32.19 13.01 25.14
N VAL A 22 -32.84 12.75 26.27
CA VAL A 22 -32.19 12.80 27.59
C VAL A 22 -31.12 11.74 27.74
N ALA A 23 -31.33 10.54 27.22
CA ALA A 23 -30.33 9.47 27.21
C ALA A 23 -29.19 9.72 26.21
N PHE A 24 -29.42 10.49 25.17
CA PHE A 24 -28.40 10.80 24.15
C PHE A 24 -27.33 11.75 24.67
N ILE A 25 -27.67 12.71 25.54
CA ILE A 25 -26.74 13.74 26.04
C ILE A 25 -25.53 13.12 26.80
N PRO A 26 -25.71 12.21 27.76
CA PRO A 26 -24.57 11.55 28.41
C PRO A 26 -23.69 10.77 27.44
N ASN A 27 -24.31 10.04 26.48
CA ASN A 27 -23.57 9.29 25.46
C ASN A 27 -22.76 10.24 24.54
N LEU A 28 -23.31 11.39 24.19
CA LEU A 28 -22.63 12.42 23.41
C LEU A 28 -21.37 12.94 24.13
N ILE A 29 -21.46 13.19 25.43
CA ILE A 29 -20.31 13.64 26.23
C ILE A 29 -19.22 12.56 26.20
N VAL A 30 -19.57 11.30 26.46
CA VAL A 30 -18.64 10.17 26.43
C VAL A 30 -18.02 10.02 25.04
N ALA A 31 -18.81 10.12 23.97
CA ALA A 31 -18.35 10.05 22.59
C ALA A 31 -17.33 11.15 22.26
N ILE A 32 -17.58 12.39 22.69
CA ILE A 32 -16.66 13.50 22.50
C ILE A 32 -15.34 13.25 23.25
N ILE A 33 -15.41 12.76 24.48
CA ILE A 33 -14.21 12.43 25.27
C ILE A 33 -13.37 11.36 24.55
N ILE A 34 -14.00 10.28 24.10
CA ILE A 34 -13.33 9.21 23.35
C ILE A 34 -12.67 9.77 22.10
N PHE A 35 -13.38 10.61 21.32
CA PHE A 35 -12.85 11.22 20.12
C PHE A 35 -11.64 12.11 20.38
N VAL A 36 -11.70 12.96 21.43
CA VAL A 36 -10.58 13.85 21.81
C VAL A 36 -9.37 13.05 22.26
N ILE A 37 -9.58 11.97 23.05
CA ILE A 37 -8.50 11.06 23.44
C ILE A 37 -7.88 10.44 22.17
N GLY A 38 -8.70 9.96 21.24
CA GLY A 38 -8.26 9.40 19.97
C GLY A 38 -7.41 10.38 19.14
N TRP A 39 -7.83 11.64 19.10
CA TRP A 39 -7.05 12.68 18.40
C TRP A 39 -5.67 12.88 19.04
N LEU A 40 -5.59 12.94 20.36
CA LEU A 40 -4.32 13.09 21.09
C LEU A 40 -3.41 11.87 20.87
N VAL A 41 -3.96 10.67 21.02
CA VAL A 41 -3.24 9.41 20.80
C VAL A 41 -2.76 9.31 19.35
N GLY A 42 -3.63 9.57 18.39
CA GLY A 42 -3.29 9.56 16.97
C GLY A 42 -2.21 10.58 16.61
N ALA A 43 -2.26 11.79 17.19
CA ALA A 43 -1.24 12.79 16.98
C ALA A 43 0.11 12.39 17.57
N GLY A 44 0.13 11.75 18.75
CA GLY A 44 1.34 11.22 19.39
C GLY A 44 1.98 10.11 18.57
N ILE A 45 1.21 9.08 18.22
CA ILE A 45 1.69 7.92 17.44
C ILE A 45 2.12 8.36 16.03
N GLY A 46 1.37 9.24 15.38
CA GLY A 46 1.72 9.76 14.07
C GLY A 46 3.05 10.50 14.04
N ARG A 47 3.33 11.32 15.09
CA ARG A 47 4.64 12.01 15.25
C ARG A 47 5.77 11.00 15.47
N PHE A 48 5.55 10.01 16.33
CA PHE A 48 6.53 8.97 16.59
C PHE A 48 6.91 8.22 15.30
N VAL A 49 5.91 7.79 14.50
CA VAL A 49 6.13 7.13 13.22
C VAL A 49 6.86 8.04 12.23
N ALA A 50 6.46 9.31 12.13
CA ALA A 50 7.14 10.28 11.28
C ALA A 50 8.62 10.40 11.62
N GLN A 51 8.97 10.52 12.91
CA GLN A 51 10.35 10.60 13.39
C GLN A 51 11.12 9.30 13.12
N ALA A 52 10.53 8.14 13.36
CA ALA A 52 11.15 6.84 13.10
C ALA A 52 11.50 6.68 11.62
N VAL A 53 10.59 7.00 10.70
CA VAL A 53 10.82 6.92 9.25
C VAL A 53 11.89 7.92 8.80
N THR A 54 11.86 9.15 9.33
CA THR A 54 12.88 10.17 9.01
C THR A 54 14.27 9.75 9.50
N SER A 55 14.37 9.11 10.68
CA SER A 55 15.65 8.63 11.23
C SER A 55 16.28 7.51 10.40
N LEU A 56 15.46 6.72 9.72
CA LEU A 56 15.90 5.68 8.76
C LEU A 56 16.41 6.25 7.43
N ARG A 57 16.42 7.58 7.25
CA ARG A 57 16.89 8.29 6.05
C ARG A 57 16.20 7.81 4.76
N VAL A 58 14.94 7.40 4.85
CA VAL A 58 14.15 6.89 3.72
C VAL A 58 14.05 7.93 2.61
N ASP A 59 13.92 9.21 2.96
CA ASP A 59 13.87 10.31 1.99
C ASP A 59 15.15 10.38 1.12
N GLN A 60 16.34 10.07 1.67
CA GLN A 60 17.57 10.04 0.88
C GLN A 60 17.56 8.92 -0.16
N ALA A 61 17.05 7.73 0.20
CA ALA A 61 16.91 6.61 -0.73
C ALA A 61 15.89 6.92 -1.84
N LEU A 62 14.77 7.57 -1.51
CA LEU A 62 13.77 7.99 -2.47
C LEU A 62 14.29 9.07 -3.44
N ARG A 63 15.10 10.02 -2.94
CA ARG A 63 15.78 11.03 -3.77
C ARG A 63 16.74 10.37 -4.75
N ALA A 64 17.57 9.46 -4.28
CA ALA A 64 18.50 8.72 -5.13
C ALA A 64 17.77 7.85 -6.17
N ALA A 65 16.60 7.33 -5.82
CA ALA A 65 15.71 6.61 -6.75
C ALA A 65 15.02 7.52 -7.78
N GLY A 66 15.15 8.86 -7.65
CA GLY A 66 14.55 9.83 -8.56
C GLY A 66 13.06 10.11 -8.31
N VAL A 67 12.50 9.61 -7.21
CA VAL A 67 11.09 9.82 -6.82
C VAL A 67 10.83 11.30 -6.52
N GLU A 68 11.83 12.02 -5.99
CA GLU A 68 11.73 13.46 -5.68
C GLU A 68 11.26 14.27 -6.90
N ARG A 69 11.85 14.05 -8.08
CA ARG A 69 11.47 14.76 -9.30
C ARG A 69 10.02 14.54 -9.73
N VAL A 70 9.46 13.36 -9.43
CA VAL A 70 8.06 13.03 -9.75
C VAL A 70 7.13 13.74 -8.78
N VAL A 71 7.48 13.72 -7.48
CA VAL A 71 6.70 14.35 -6.41
C VAL A 71 6.71 15.88 -6.54
N GLU A 72 7.87 16.48 -6.87
CA GLU A 72 8.00 17.91 -7.11
C GLU A 72 7.22 18.38 -8.33
N ARG A 73 7.20 17.60 -9.42
CA ARG A 73 6.36 17.91 -10.59
C ARG A 73 4.87 17.87 -10.27
N ALA A 74 4.46 17.09 -9.27
CA ALA A 74 3.09 17.09 -8.76
C ALA A 74 2.81 18.23 -7.76
N GLY A 75 3.80 19.11 -7.49
CA GLY A 75 3.65 20.25 -6.58
C GLY A 75 3.83 19.92 -5.10
N PHE A 76 4.35 18.75 -4.76
CA PHE A 76 4.56 18.30 -3.38
C PHE A 76 6.05 18.24 -3.03
N THR A 77 6.35 18.38 -1.74
CA THR A 77 7.70 18.13 -1.21
C THR A 77 7.82 16.68 -0.77
N LEU A 78 8.93 16.03 -1.13
CA LEU A 78 9.18 14.65 -0.71
C LEU A 78 9.45 14.60 0.80
N ASN A 79 8.53 14.01 1.55
CA ASN A 79 8.66 13.76 2.98
C ASN A 79 7.90 12.48 3.36
N ALA A 80 8.57 11.35 3.19
CA ALA A 80 7.98 10.03 3.48
C ALA A 80 7.60 9.87 4.95
N GLY A 81 8.42 10.44 5.87
CA GLY A 81 8.14 10.41 7.29
C GLY A 81 6.86 11.13 7.64
N ALA A 82 6.69 12.38 7.16
CA ALA A 82 5.47 13.14 7.38
C ALA A 82 4.24 12.46 6.76
N PHE A 83 4.38 11.88 5.57
CA PHE A 83 3.29 11.19 4.88
C PHE A 83 2.83 9.94 5.64
N LEU A 84 3.76 9.07 6.07
CA LEU A 84 3.42 7.90 6.88
C LEU A 84 2.85 8.28 8.24
N GLY A 85 3.44 9.26 8.91
CA GLY A 85 2.93 9.79 10.17
C GLY A 85 1.51 10.34 10.04
N PHE A 86 1.20 11.01 8.92
CA PHE A 86 -0.14 11.47 8.59
C PHE A 86 -1.13 10.31 8.42
N LEU A 87 -0.77 9.27 7.65
CA LEU A 87 -1.63 8.09 7.46
C LEU A 87 -1.93 7.38 8.79
N VAL A 88 -0.90 7.16 9.61
CA VAL A 88 -1.04 6.52 10.93
C VAL A 88 -1.88 7.37 11.87
N LYS A 89 -1.64 8.69 11.91
CA LYS A 89 -2.46 9.62 12.69
C LYS A 89 -3.94 9.51 12.33
N TRP A 90 -4.26 9.56 11.03
CA TRP A 90 -5.64 9.47 10.56
C TRP A 90 -6.25 8.09 10.83
N PHE A 91 -5.48 7.02 10.73
CA PHE A 91 -5.95 5.69 11.10
C PHE A 91 -6.45 5.67 12.55
N PHE A 92 -5.65 6.13 13.51
CA PHE A 92 -6.06 6.17 14.92
C PHE A 92 -7.24 7.11 15.16
N ILE A 93 -7.27 8.29 14.52
CA ILE A 93 -8.41 9.21 14.63
C ILE A 93 -9.70 8.51 14.18
N ILE A 94 -9.67 7.75 13.07
CA ILE A 94 -10.84 7.04 12.57
C ILE A 94 -11.22 5.86 13.48
N VAL A 95 -10.26 5.11 14.04
CA VAL A 95 -10.52 4.06 15.04
C VAL A 95 -11.32 4.62 16.21
N PHE A 96 -10.87 5.73 16.78
CA PHE A 96 -11.54 6.36 17.92
C PHE A 96 -12.85 7.05 17.51
N LEU A 97 -12.96 7.56 16.29
CA LEU A 97 -14.20 8.07 15.74
C LEU A 97 -15.25 6.94 15.66
N VAL A 98 -14.86 5.78 15.17
CA VAL A 98 -15.76 4.60 15.12
C VAL A 98 -16.21 4.21 16.53
N ALA A 99 -15.31 4.15 17.50
CA ALA A 99 -15.65 3.88 18.89
C ALA A 99 -16.60 4.96 19.47
N SER A 100 -16.38 6.22 19.13
CA SER A 100 -17.24 7.34 19.52
C SER A 100 -18.65 7.22 18.93
N LEU A 101 -18.76 6.87 17.65
CA LEU A 101 -20.05 6.67 16.97
C LEU A 101 -20.80 5.43 17.49
N ASP A 102 -20.07 4.40 17.93
CA ASP A 102 -20.65 3.21 18.52
C ASP A 102 -21.36 3.53 19.85
N VAL A 103 -20.74 4.37 20.69
CA VAL A 103 -21.36 4.86 21.93
C VAL A 103 -22.64 5.67 21.65
N LEU A 104 -22.71 6.36 20.52
CA LEU A 104 -23.91 7.08 20.08
C LEU A 104 -24.99 6.17 19.47
N GLY A 105 -24.73 4.85 19.34
CA GLY A 105 -25.65 3.88 18.77
C GLY A 105 -25.77 3.96 17.24
N LEU A 106 -24.85 4.64 16.54
CA LEU A 106 -24.86 4.81 15.09
C LEU A 106 -24.27 3.57 14.39
N THR A 107 -24.84 2.41 14.66
CA THR A 107 -24.30 1.09 14.25
C THR A 107 -24.12 0.93 12.75
N GLN A 108 -24.99 1.52 11.90
CA GLN A 108 -24.84 1.44 10.43
C GLN A 108 -23.61 2.22 9.94
N VAL A 109 -23.39 3.42 10.50
CA VAL A 109 -22.22 4.25 10.17
C VAL A 109 -20.95 3.59 10.67
N THR A 110 -20.98 3.05 11.88
CA THR A 110 -19.88 2.29 12.50
C THR A 110 -19.51 1.08 11.66
N ALA A 111 -20.49 0.28 11.22
CA ALA A 111 -20.25 -0.88 10.37
C ALA A 111 -19.62 -0.50 9.03
N PHE A 112 -20.10 0.56 8.39
CA PHE A 112 -19.53 1.08 7.13
C PHE A 112 -18.07 1.54 7.33
N LEU A 113 -17.82 2.38 8.33
CA LEU A 113 -16.47 2.89 8.61
C LEU A 113 -15.50 1.76 9.00
N SER A 114 -15.96 0.79 9.81
CA SER A 114 -15.14 -0.36 10.19
C SER A 114 -14.80 -1.24 8.99
N GLY A 115 -15.77 -1.57 8.16
CA GLY A 115 -15.57 -2.45 7.01
C GLY A 115 -14.74 -1.80 5.90
N VAL A 116 -15.08 -0.57 5.52
CA VAL A 116 -14.46 0.10 4.37
C VAL A 116 -13.19 0.84 4.79
N VAL A 117 -13.24 1.68 5.83
CA VAL A 117 -12.11 2.56 6.17
C VAL A 117 -11.07 1.83 7.01
N LEU A 118 -11.48 1.20 8.12
CA LEU A 118 -10.53 0.51 8.99
C LEU A 118 -9.97 -0.77 8.36
N GLY A 119 -10.73 -1.43 7.50
CA GLY A 119 -10.24 -2.58 6.73
C GLY A 119 -9.22 -2.21 5.66
N TYR A 120 -9.36 -1.02 5.03
CA TYR A 120 -8.53 -0.61 3.90
C TYR A 120 -7.29 0.20 4.32
N LEU A 121 -7.40 1.07 5.31
CA LEU A 121 -6.32 1.99 5.69
C LEU A 121 -5.02 1.28 6.12
N PRO A 122 -5.03 0.19 6.92
CA PRO A 122 -3.82 -0.57 7.22
C PRO A 122 -3.15 -1.14 5.97
N GLN A 123 -3.93 -1.56 4.97
CA GLN A 123 -3.39 -2.09 3.72
C GLN A 123 -2.68 -1.00 2.91
N VAL A 124 -3.22 0.23 2.91
CA VAL A 124 -2.54 1.40 2.31
C VAL A 124 -1.22 1.68 3.01
N ILE A 125 -1.18 1.66 4.35
CA ILE A 125 0.05 1.86 5.12
C ILE A 125 1.09 0.78 4.76
N VAL A 126 0.68 -0.49 4.70
CA VAL A 126 1.57 -1.60 4.31
C VAL A 126 2.06 -1.44 2.88
N ALA A 127 1.20 -1.05 1.92
CA ALA A 127 1.60 -0.81 0.54
C ALA A 127 2.66 0.30 0.44
N VAL A 128 2.48 1.41 1.16
CA VAL A 128 3.48 2.49 1.23
C VAL A 128 4.78 2.00 1.84
N LEU A 129 4.73 1.23 2.94
CA LEU A 129 5.93 0.65 3.56
C LEU A 129 6.68 -0.27 2.60
N ILE A 130 5.98 -1.11 1.82
CA ILE A 130 6.59 -1.96 0.79
C ILE A 130 7.37 -1.10 -0.22
N LEU A 131 6.76 -0.03 -0.72
CA LEU A 131 7.43 0.86 -1.69
C LEU A 131 8.64 1.59 -1.08
N LEU A 132 8.55 2.01 0.17
CA LEU A 132 9.68 2.67 0.87
C LEU A 132 10.84 1.72 1.10
N VAL A 133 10.57 0.50 1.57
CA VAL A 133 11.60 -0.53 1.76
C VAL A 133 12.21 -0.94 0.42
N ALA A 134 11.38 -1.11 -0.61
CA ALA A 134 11.84 -1.44 -1.95
C ALA A 134 12.75 -0.36 -2.54
N ALA A 135 12.49 0.93 -2.30
CA ALA A 135 13.35 2.02 -2.75
C ALA A 135 14.77 1.90 -2.17
N VAL A 136 14.86 1.60 -0.86
CA VAL A 136 16.14 1.39 -0.17
C VAL A 136 16.86 0.16 -0.71
N ILE A 137 16.17 -0.97 -0.84
CA ILE A 137 16.73 -2.23 -1.33
C ILE A 137 17.16 -2.10 -2.79
N ALA A 138 16.34 -1.50 -3.64
CA ALA A 138 16.62 -1.33 -5.06
C ALA A 138 17.89 -0.51 -5.29
N GLU A 139 18.09 0.56 -4.54
CA GLU A 139 19.29 1.40 -4.63
C GLU A 139 20.53 0.66 -4.09
N ALA A 140 20.44 0.02 -2.94
CA ALA A 140 21.54 -0.73 -2.36
C ALA A 140 21.98 -1.86 -3.30
N THR A 141 21.03 -2.65 -3.82
CA THR A 141 21.32 -3.76 -4.72
C THR A 141 21.86 -3.28 -6.06
N GLN A 142 21.35 -2.17 -6.63
CA GLN A 142 21.89 -1.58 -7.84
C GLN A 142 23.37 -1.21 -7.67
N ARG A 143 23.75 -0.60 -6.54
CA ARG A 143 25.14 -0.22 -6.25
C ARG A 143 26.04 -1.45 -6.17
N VAL A 144 25.59 -2.49 -5.47
CA VAL A 144 26.35 -3.75 -5.34
C VAL A 144 26.56 -4.42 -6.69
N VAL A 145 25.47 -4.58 -7.48
CA VAL A 145 25.54 -5.22 -8.80
C VAL A 145 26.43 -4.43 -9.76
N THR A 146 26.28 -3.10 -9.80
CA THR A 146 27.10 -2.24 -10.64
C THR A 146 28.58 -2.32 -10.24
N GLY A 147 28.88 -2.33 -8.93
CA GLY A 147 30.21 -2.46 -8.40
C GLY A 147 30.87 -3.80 -8.76
N ALA A 148 30.15 -4.90 -8.55
CA ALA A 148 30.61 -6.24 -8.91
C ALA A 148 30.85 -6.39 -10.43
N ALA A 149 29.95 -5.88 -11.25
CA ALA A 149 30.08 -5.92 -12.71
C ALA A 149 31.29 -5.10 -13.19
N ARG A 150 31.56 -3.94 -12.57
CA ARG A 150 32.78 -3.14 -12.88
C ARG A 150 34.06 -3.86 -12.47
N ALA A 151 34.07 -4.51 -11.30
CA ALA A 151 35.24 -5.30 -10.84
C ALA A 151 35.50 -6.49 -11.77
N ALA A 152 34.49 -7.05 -12.39
CA ALA A 152 34.59 -8.08 -13.43
C ALA A 152 34.89 -7.54 -14.85
N ASN A 153 35.20 -6.23 -15.01
CA ASN A 153 35.47 -5.58 -16.28
C ASN A 153 34.32 -5.68 -17.32
N ILE A 154 33.07 -5.81 -16.85
CA ILE A 154 31.89 -5.87 -17.72
C ILE A 154 31.54 -4.46 -18.23
N LYS A 155 31.63 -4.24 -19.55
CA LYS A 155 31.37 -2.93 -20.18
C LYS A 155 29.96 -2.38 -19.92
N SER A 156 28.96 -3.27 -19.73
CA SER A 156 27.56 -2.94 -19.48
C SER A 156 27.16 -2.92 -18.00
N ALA A 157 28.11 -2.67 -17.06
CA ALA A 157 27.88 -2.67 -15.62
C ALA A 157 26.69 -1.78 -15.19
N ASN A 158 26.58 -0.59 -15.77
CA ASN A 158 25.46 0.35 -15.47
C ASN A 158 24.10 -0.20 -15.93
N LEU A 159 24.06 -0.91 -17.05
CA LEU A 159 22.86 -1.54 -17.58
C LEU A 159 22.39 -2.67 -16.63
N LEU A 160 23.32 -3.52 -16.17
CA LEU A 160 22.99 -4.57 -15.20
C LEU A 160 22.43 -3.99 -13.88
N GLY A 161 23.03 -2.95 -13.35
CA GLY A 161 22.51 -2.25 -12.20
C GLY A 161 21.13 -1.63 -12.44
N ALA A 162 20.91 -1.04 -13.59
CA ALA A 162 19.60 -0.46 -13.95
C ALA A 162 18.53 -1.56 -14.06
N ILE A 163 18.83 -2.68 -14.72
CA ILE A 163 17.89 -3.83 -14.82
C ILE A 163 17.53 -4.32 -13.42
N THR A 164 18.51 -4.53 -12.54
CA THR A 164 18.30 -4.96 -11.16
C THR A 164 17.37 -4.01 -10.42
N ARG A 165 17.60 -2.69 -10.50
CA ARG A 165 16.77 -1.69 -9.87
C ARG A 165 15.32 -1.73 -10.38
N TRP A 166 15.13 -1.76 -11.68
CA TRP A 166 13.80 -1.80 -12.29
C TRP A 166 13.07 -3.09 -11.97
N SER A 167 13.76 -4.24 -11.92
CA SER A 167 13.16 -5.51 -11.48
C SER A 167 12.60 -5.39 -10.08
N ILE A 168 13.38 -4.86 -9.12
CA ILE A 168 12.91 -4.69 -7.74
C ILE A 168 11.70 -3.75 -7.69
N TRP A 169 11.72 -2.63 -8.44
CA TRP A 169 10.58 -1.71 -8.49
C TRP A 169 9.31 -2.35 -9.06
N ILE A 170 9.42 -3.14 -10.12
CA ILE A 170 8.28 -3.84 -10.72
C ILE A 170 7.64 -4.76 -9.68
N PHE A 171 8.43 -5.61 -9.01
CA PHE A 171 7.90 -6.51 -7.99
C PHE A 171 7.33 -5.76 -6.78
N ALA A 172 7.96 -4.67 -6.36
CA ALA A 172 7.47 -3.87 -5.25
C ALA A 172 6.12 -3.19 -5.57
N ILE A 173 5.97 -2.66 -6.78
CA ILE A 173 4.70 -2.06 -7.24
C ILE A 173 3.61 -3.15 -7.29
N LEU A 174 3.91 -4.33 -7.84
CA LEU A 174 2.95 -5.44 -7.86
C LEU A 174 2.54 -5.86 -6.45
N ALA A 175 3.50 -5.98 -5.51
CA ALA A 175 3.21 -6.31 -4.12
C ALA A 175 2.40 -5.21 -3.41
N ALA A 176 2.66 -3.94 -3.69
CA ALA A 176 1.89 -2.82 -3.15
C ALA A 176 0.45 -2.80 -3.69
N LEU A 177 0.26 -3.04 -4.99
CA LEU A 177 -1.06 -3.15 -5.62
C LEU A 177 -1.85 -4.36 -5.11
N ASP A 178 -1.15 -5.46 -4.80
CA ASP A 178 -1.74 -6.63 -4.16
C ASP A 178 -2.36 -6.26 -2.80
N ARG A 179 -1.63 -5.51 -1.98
CA ARG A 179 -2.13 -5.01 -0.69
C ARG A 179 -3.32 -4.07 -0.83
N LEU A 180 -3.39 -3.30 -1.90
CA LEU A 180 -4.52 -2.40 -2.19
C LEU A 180 -5.76 -3.13 -2.75
N GLY A 181 -5.73 -4.46 -2.88
CA GLY A 181 -6.86 -5.24 -3.36
C GLY A 181 -7.08 -5.18 -4.88
N ILE A 182 -6.15 -4.60 -5.65
CA ILE A 182 -6.20 -4.50 -7.11
C ILE A 182 -5.54 -5.74 -7.77
N SER A 183 -5.09 -6.67 -6.94
CA SER A 183 -4.31 -7.85 -7.28
C SER A 183 -4.86 -8.67 -8.47
N PRO A 184 -6.14 -9.06 -8.53
CA PRO A 184 -6.58 -10.00 -9.57
C PRO A 184 -6.36 -9.48 -10.99
N LEU A 185 -6.63 -8.19 -11.21
CA LEU A 185 -6.49 -7.57 -12.53
C LEU A 185 -5.01 -7.42 -12.92
N VAL A 186 -4.21 -6.88 -11.99
CA VAL A 186 -2.78 -6.63 -12.22
C VAL A 186 -2.01 -7.93 -12.39
N GLN A 187 -2.32 -8.95 -11.59
CA GLN A 187 -1.69 -10.26 -11.65
C GLN A 187 -2.00 -10.97 -12.98
N THR A 188 -3.24 -10.87 -13.48
CA THR A 188 -3.62 -11.42 -14.78
C THR A 188 -2.87 -10.73 -15.91
N LEU A 189 -2.80 -9.40 -15.90
CA LEU A 189 -2.05 -8.64 -16.90
C LEU A 189 -0.55 -8.95 -16.86
N PHE A 190 0.04 -8.99 -15.67
CA PHE A 190 1.46 -9.31 -15.49
C PHE A 190 1.78 -10.73 -15.98
N THR A 191 0.96 -11.71 -15.61
CA THR A 191 1.11 -13.09 -16.08
C THR A 191 1.00 -13.16 -17.60
N GLY A 192 0.05 -12.46 -18.21
CA GLY A 192 -0.08 -12.38 -19.67
C GLY A 192 1.18 -11.84 -20.34
N VAL A 193 1.76 -10.75 -19.81
CA VAL A 193 3.00 -10.18 -20.33
C VAL A 193 4.18 -11.14 -20.17
N VAL A 194 4.33 -11.77 -19.00
CA VAL A 194 5.40 -12.75 -18.74
C VAL A 194 5.29 -13.95 -19.67
N VAL A 195 4.09 -14.50 -19.87
CA VAL A 195 3.85 -15.62 -20.79
C VAL A 195 4.17 -15.21 -22.22
N ALA A 196 3.70 -14.04 -22.67
CA ALA A 196 3.99 -13.53 -24.01
C ALA A 196 5.50 -13.35 -24.25
N LEU A 197 6.23 -12.75 -23.31
CA LEU A 197 7.69 -12.61 -23.38
C LEU A 197 8.40 -13.98 -23.36
N SER A 198 7.98 -14.88 -22.50
CA SER A 198 8.57 -16.23 -22.41
C SER A 198 8.40 -17.00 -23.72
N LEU A 199 7.22 -16.94 -24.33
CA LEU A 199 6.97 -17.54 -25.63
C LEU A 199 7.80 -16.86 -26.74
N ALA A 200 7.85 -15.52 -26.76
CA ALA A 200 8.63 -14.79 -27.75
C ALA A 200 10.11 -15.15 -27.68
N PHE A 201 10.71 -15.12 -26.50
CA PHE A 201 12.11 -15.50 -26.30
C PHE A 201 12.33 -16.99 -26.56
N GLY A 202 11.46 -17.86 -26.03
CA GLY A 202 11.55 -19.31 -26.22
C GLY A 202 11.52 -19.70 -27.71
N LEU A 203 10.60 -19.12 -28.47
CA LEU A 203 10.51 -19.34 -29.92
C LEU A 203 11.69 -18.72 -30.68
N ALA A 204 12.08 -17.49 -30.35
CA ALA A 204 13.20 -16.82 -31.00
C ALA A 204 14.52 -17.60 -30.83
N PHE A 205 14.84 -18.02 -29.60
CA PHE A 205 16.05 -18.82 -29.33
C PHE A 205 15.90 -20.28 -29.77
N GLY A 206 14.71 -20.87 -29.62
CA GLY A 206 14.45 -22.25 -30.07
C GLY A 206 14.58 -22.42 -31.58
N LEU A 207 13.89 -21.57 -32.33
CA LEU A 207 13.94 -21.63 -33.81
C LEU A 207 15.26 -21.07 -34.34
N GLY A 208 15.77 -19.95 -33.77
CA GLY A 208 17.03 -19.36 -34.17
C GLY A 208 18.26 -20.21 -33.81
N GLY A 209 18.18 -21.02 -32.76
CA GLY A 209 19.26 -21.91 -32.28
C GLY A 209 19.28 -23.31 -32.95
N GLN A 210 18.23 -23.69 -33.68
CA GLN A 210 18.06 -25.04 -34.24
C GLN A 210 19.25 -25.48 -35.07
N ALA A 211 19.77 -24.62 -35.96
CA ALA A 211 20.93 -24.92 -36.80
C ALA A 211 22.25 -25.04 -36.00
N ALA A 212 22.37 -24.34 -34.89
CA ALA A 212 23.54 -24.44 -34.00
C ALA A 212 23.51 -25.74 -33.20
N ALA A 213 22.33 -26.11 -32.68
CA ALA A 213 22.11 -27.35 -31.97
C ALA A 213 22.34 -28.58 -32.85
N ALA A 214 21.85 -28.57 -34.11
CA ALA A 214 22.08 -29.64 -35.07
C ALA A 214 23.58 -29.87 -35.32
N ARG A 215 24.35 -28.81 -35.57
CA ARG A 215 25.82 -28.91 -35.77
C ARG A 215 26.56 -29.42 -34.54
N TYR A 216 26.08 -29.11 -33.34
CA TYR A 216 26.69 -29.60 -32.10
C TYR A 216 26.43 -31.11 -31.95
N ILE A 217 25.20 -31.57 -32.22
CA ILE A 217 24.83 -32.99 -32.19
C ILE A 217 25.64 -33.80 -33.21
N GLU A 218 25.81 -33.32 -34.46
CA GLU A 218 26.64 -33.96 -35.46
C GLU A 218 28.11 -34.12 -35.05
N ARG A 219 28.68 -33.10 -34.37
CA ARG A 219 30.04 -33.19 -33.85
C ARG A 219 30.19 -34.28 -32.76
N VAL A 220 29.26 -34.31 -31.80
CA VAL A 220 29.23 -35.33 -30.76
C VAL A 220 29.07 -36.74 -31.33
N GLN A 221 28.18 -36.89 -32.33
CA GLN A 221 28.03 -38.18 -33.00
C GLN A 221 29.30 -38.66 -33.74
N ASN A 222 30.07 -37.74 -34.33
CA ASN A 222 31.31 -38.07 -35.05
C ASN A 222 32.50 -38.34 -34.09
N GLU A 223 32.45 -37.85 -32.84
CA GLU A 223 33.48 -38.16 -31.81
C GLU A 223 33.28 -39.51 -31.12
N ILE A 224 32.07 -40.07 -31.21
CA ILE A 224 31.70 -41.35 -30.56
C ILE A 224 31.86 -42.56 -31.54
N LYS A 225 32.06 -42.28 -32.83
CA LYS A 225 32.41 -43.28 -33.85
C LYS A 225 33.90 -43.38 -34.05
#